data_146b13b9cabc6bed44a09d8ba66074c6
#
_entry.id   146b13b9cabc6bed44a09d8ba66074c6
#
_cell.length_a   1.000
_cell.length_b   1.000
_cell.length_c   1.000
_cell.angle_alpha   90.00
_cell.angle_beta   90.00
_cell.angle_gamma   90.00
#
_symmetry.space_group_name_H-M   'P 1'
#
loop_
_entity.id
_entity.type
_entity.pdbx_description
1 polymer ?
#
loop_
_entity_poly.entity_id
_entity_poly.type
_entity_poly.pdbx_seq_one_letter_code
_entity_poly.pdbx_strand_id
1 'polypeptide(L)'
;GFEPAVGAEITSAEAESDAAAEEALRDELYEAAVSQFSAVPGAWIEPKRFGFGVHVRLASPADGEAVMAGTDALVAERAPHWRRRTGKNIVEYAFRHEGKDTALAALREQTGATAVFFAGDDVTDEDALRTLGAGDLGVRVGGGESVAKVHVSDPEALAQLLDVLVRLRATSQS
;
A
#
# COMPACT_ATOMS: atom_id res chain seq x y z
N GLY A 1 4.95 -37.35 -19.97
CA GLY A 1 3.95 -36.33 -20.27
C GLY A 1 3.61 -35.59 -19.00
N PHE A 2 4.01 -34.33 -18.89
CA PHE A 2 3.59 -33.41 -17.83
C PHE A 2 2.45 -32.60 -18.46
N GLU A 3 1.22 -32.83 -18.03
CA GLU A 3 0.13 -31.94 -18.36
C GLU A 3 0.21 -30.72 -17.43
N PRO A 4 0.23 -29.49 -17.96
CA PRO A 4 0.10 -28.31 -17.11
C PRO A 4 -1.35 -28.26 -16.61
N ALA A 5 -1.50 -28.11 -15.28
CA ALA A 5 -2.79 -27.82 -14.68
C ALA A 5 -3.30 -26.50 -15.28
N VAL A 6 -4.49 -26.57 -15.92
CA VAL A 6 -5.22 -25.42 -16.43
C VAL A 6 -5.64 -24.59 -15.21
N GLY A 7 -4.94 -23.49 -14.93
CA GLY A 7 -5.42 -22.47 -14.03
C GLY A 7 -6.73 -21.92 -14.59
N ALA A 8 -7.80 -21.88 -13.77
CA ALA A 8 -9.04 -21.28 -14.14
C ALA A 8 -8.80 -19.81 -14.54
N GLU A 9 -8.98 -19.47 -15.79
CA GLU A 9 -9.07 -18.07 -16.24
C GLU A 9 -10.33 -17.50 -15.60
N ILE A 10 -10.14 -16.63 -14.59
CA ILE A 10 -11.24 -15.81 -14.07
C ILE A 10 -11.69 -14.92 -15.22
N THR A 11 -12.94 -15.03 -15.63
CA THR A 11 -13.47 -14.18 -16.70
C THR A 11 -13.51 -12.73 -16.23
N SER A 12 -13.36 -11.76 -17.14
CA SER A 12 -13.38 -10.33 -16.79
C SER A 12 -14.68 -9.93 -16.07
N ALA A 13 -15.79 -10.59 -16.41
CA ALA A 13 -17.10 -10.37 -15.79
C ALA A 13 -17.16 -10.83 -14.32
N GLU A 14 -16.50 -11.95 -13.98
CA GLU A 14 -16.41 -12.45 -12.61
C GLU A 14 -15.53 -11.52 -11.75
N ALA A 15 -14.39 -11.06 -12.29
CA ALA A 15 -13.53 -10.11 -11.61
C ALA A 15 -14.20 -8.74 -11.36
N GLU A 16 -15.02 -8.27 -12.29
CA GLU A 16 -15.82 -7.04 -12.13
C GLU A 16 -16.94 -7.22 -11.09
N SER A 17 -17.59 -8.39 -11.06
CA SER A 17 -18.60 -8.73 -10.07
C SER A 17 -18.01 -8.79 -8.65
N ASP A 18 -16.85 -9.41 -8.50
CA ASP A 18 -16.17 -9.52 -7.21
C ASP A 18 -15.69 -8.13 -6.72
N ALA A 19 -15.21 -7.28 -7.61
CA ALA A 19 -14.83 -5.92 -7.29
C ALA A 19 -16.03 -5.08 -6.81
N ALA A 20 -17.18 -5.20 -7.46
CA ALA A 20 -18.39 -4.49 -7.07
C ALA A 20 -18.93 -4.96 -5.72
N ALA A 21 -18.85 -6.27 -5.43
CA ALA A 21 -19.23 -6.83 -4.14
C ALA A 21 -18.34 -6.32 -3.00
N GLU A 22 -17.03 -6.24 -3.23
CA GLU A 22 -16.08 -5.69 -2.25
C GLU A 22 -16.29 -4.18 -2.03
N GLU A 23 -16.61 -3.42 -3.07
CA GLU A 23 -16.94 -2.01 -2.92
C GLU A 23 -18.24 -1.80 -2.12
N ALA A 24 -19.26 -2.62 -2.33
CA ALA A 24 -20.48 -2.57 -1.53
C ALA A 24 -20.21 -2.94 -0.06
N LEU A 25 -19.43 -3.98 0.20
CA LEU A 25 -19.03 -4.38 1.55
C LEU A 25 -18.20 -3.28 2.25
N ARG A 26 -17.33 -2.59 1.51
CA ARG A 26 -16.59 -1.42 2.02
C ARG A 26 -17.54 -0.34 2.53
N ASP A 27 -18.53 0.03 1.73
CA ASP A 27 -19.47 1.09 2.08
C ASP A 27 -20.29 0.70 3.31
N GLU A 28 -20.76 -0.54 3.39
CA GLU A 28 -21.47 -1.06 4.56
C GLU A 28 -20.62 -1.08 5.83
N LEU A 29 -19.36 -1.52 5.75
CA LEU A 29 -18.45 -1.56 6.89
C LEU A 29 -18.04 -0.14 7.33
N TYR A 30 -17.82 0.76 6.38
CA TYR A 30 -17.56 2.17 6.66
C TYR A 30 -18.73 2.81 7.41
N GLU A 31 -19.96 2.65 6.91
CA GLU A 31 -21.17 3.18 7.56
C GLU A 31 -21.38 2.59 8.95
N ALA A 32 -21.15 1.29 9.13
CA ALA A 32 -21.22 0.64 10.42
C ALA A 32 -20.19 1.20 11.40
N ALA A 33 -18.94 1.38 10.97
CA ALA A 33 -17.89 1.98 11.78
C ALA A 33 -18.21 3.44 12.16
N VAL A 34 -18.70 4.25 11.22
CA VAL A 34 -19.16 5.62 11.47
C VAL A 34 -20.30 5.63 12.48
N SER A 35 -21.31 4.78 12.31
CA SER A 35 -22.46 4.69 13.20
C SER A 35 -22.06 4.33 14.64
N GLN A 36 -21.08 3.44 14.82
CA GLN A 36 -20.66 2.95 16.14
C GLN A 36 -19.69 3.90 16.84
N PHE A 37 -18.79 4.55 16.09
CA PHE A 37 -17.62 5.18 16.69
C PHE A 37 -17.48 6.68 16.42
N SER A 38 -18.26 7.30 15.51
CA SER A 38 -18.13 8.73 15.22
C SER A 38 -18.51 9.64 16.39
N ALA A 39 -19.29 9.14 17.35
CA ALA A 39 -19.65 9.88 18.58
C ALA A 39 -18.53 9.87 19.63
N VAL A 40 -17.48 9.07 19.48
CA VAL A 40 -16.37 9.02 20.42
C VAL A 40 -15.47 10.24 20.23
N PRO A 41 -15.29 11.09 21.27
CA PRO A 41 -14.51 12.31 21.12
C PRO A 41 -13.06 12.02 20.67
N GLY A 42 -12.65 12.68 19.60
CA GLY A 42 -11.29 12.57 19.06
C GLY A 42 -11.04 11.34 18.17
N ALA A 43 -12.06 10.51 17.92
CA ALA A 43 -12.04 9.48 16.90
C ALA A 43 -12.73 9.97 15.63
N TRP A 44 -12.22 9.57 14.46
CA TRP A 44 -12.92 9.76 13.18
C TRP A 44 -12.59 8.64 12.21
N ILE A 45 -13.55 8.36 11.32
CA ILE A 45 -13.45 7.34 10.30
C ILE A 45 -13.25 8.03 8.94
N GLU A 46 -12.18 7.71 8.25
CA GLU A 46 -11.82 8.27 6.95
C GLU A 46 -12.15 7.27 5.84
N PRO A 47 -13.02 7.61 4.88
CA PRO A 47 -13.27 6.73 3.74
C PRO A 47 -12.04 6.70 2.83
N LYS A 48 -11.71 5.51 2.32
CA LYS A 48 -10.65 5.29 1.33
C LYS A 48 -11.20 4.52 0.15
N ARG A 49 -10.54 4.61 -0.99
CA ARG A 49 -11.02 3.98 -2.23
C ARG A 49 -11.29 2.48 -2.07
N PHE A 50 -10.43 1.76 -1.35
CA PHE A 50 -10.52 0.30 -1.19
C PHE A 50 -10.71 -0.14 0.26
N GLY A 51 -11.19 0.76 1.12
CA GLY A 51 -11.38 0.48 2.53
C GLY A 51 -11.69 1.73 3.33
N PHE A 52 -11.21 1.79 4.55
CA PHE A 52 -11.32 2.97 5.43
C PHE A 52 -10.22 3.00 6.48
N GLY A 53 -9.94 4.18 7.01
CA GLY A 53 -9.01 4.42 8.11
C GLY A 53 -9.74 4.87 9.38
N VAL A 54 -9.31 4.38 10.52
CA VAL A 54 -9.81 4.74 11.85
C VAL A 54 -8.74 5.50 12.59
N HIS A 55 -8.97 6.77 12.82
CA HIS A 55 -8.04 7.67 13.50
C HIS A 55 -8.46 7.89 14.93
N VAL A 56 -7.52 7.73 15.86
CA VAL A 56 -7.76 7.90 17.30
C VAL A 56 -6.75 8.84 17.96
N ARG A 57 -6.06 9.65 17.15
CA ARG A 57 -4.98 10.52 17.65
C ARG A 57 -5.44 11.52 18.70
N LEU A 58 -6.68 11.98 18.61
CA LEU A 58 -7.25 12.99 19.52
C LEU A 58 -8.17 12.38 20.56
N ALA A 59 -8.38 11.06 20.55
CA ALA A 59 -9.15 10.34 21.55
C ALA A 59 -8.33 10.11 22.83
N SER A 60 -9.02 9.85 23.94
CA SER A 60 -8.34 9.34 25.14
C SER A 60 -7.71 7.96 24.84
N PRO A 61 -6.65 7.54 25.54
CA PRO A 61 -6.06 6.20 25.30
C PRO A 61 -7.07 5.07 25.41
N ALA A 62 -7.94 5.11 26.42
CA ALA A 62 -8.95 4.07 26.63
C ALA A 62 -10.02 4.06 25.53
N ASP A 63 -10.50 5.24 25.12
CA ASP A 63 -11.45 5.35 24.01
C ASP A 63 -10.82 4.92 22.69
N GLY A 64 -9.57 5.30 22.44
CA GLY A 64 -8.84 4.93 21.24
C GLY A 64 -8.66 3.41 21.14
N GLU A 65 -8.30 2.74 22.24
CA GLU A 65 -8.20 1.28 22.29
C GLU A 65 -9.56 0.62 22.04
N ALA A 66 -10.63 1.12 22.67
CA ALA A 66 -11.97 0.60 22.50
C ALA A 66 -12.49 0.75 21.06
N VAL A 67 -12.25 1.90 20.41
CA VAL A 67 -12.60 2.15 19.00
C VAL A 67 -11.84 1.20 18.08
N MET A 68 -10.53 1.07 18.26
CA MET A 68 -9.72 0.17 17.43
C MET A 68 -10.16 -1.29 17.61
N ALA A 69 -10.35 -1.76 18.85
CA ALA A 69 -10.77 -3.13 19.12
C ALA A 69 -12.18 -3.42 18.58
N GLY A 70 -13.11 -2.47 18.70
CA GLY A 70 -14.46 -2.61 18.17
C GLY A 70 -14.47 -2.67 16.63
N THR A 71 -13.65 -1.84 15.99
CA THR A 71 -13.52 -1.88 14.52
C THR A 71 -12.83 -3.15 14.05
N ASP A 72 -11.81 -3.63 14.78
CA ASP A 72 -11.17 -4.93 14.51
C ASP A 72 -12.20 -6.08 14.54
N ALA A 73 -13.07 -6.09 15.54
CA ALA A 73 -14.12 -7.10 15.66
C ALA A 73 -15.12 -7.03 14.50
N LEU A 74 -15.57 -5.81 14.16
CA LEU A 74 -16.50 -5.56 13.04
C LEU A 74 -15.93 -6.07 11.70
N VAL A 75 -14.67 -5.77 11.41
CA VAL A 75 -14.03 -6.19 10.16
C VAL A 75 -13.71 -7.68 10.18
N ALA A 76 -13.24 -8.24 11.29
CA ALA A 76 -12.95 -9.67 11.40
C ALA A 76 -14.18 -10.56 11.22
N GLU A 77 -15.36 -10.08 11.62
CA GLU A 77 -16.63 -10.80 11.44
C GLU A 77 -17.10 -10.80 9.98
N ARG A 78 -17.00 -9.67 9.27
CA ARG A 78 -17.64 -9.47 7.96
C ARG A 78 -16.68 -9.53 6.78
N ALA A 79 -15.42 -9.20 7.02
CA ALA A 79 -14.38 -9.09 6.00
C ALA A 79 -13.03 -9.64 6.52
N PRO A 80 -12.96 -10.93 6.97
CA PRO A 80 -11.74 -11.48 7.59
C PRO A 80 -10.54 -11.54 6.64
N HIS A 81 -10.77 -11.44 5.33
CA HIS A 81 -9.75 -11.42 4.29
C HIS A 81 -9.16 -10.04 4.04
N TRP A 82 -9.77 -8.98 4.60
CA TRP A 82 -9.25 -7.63 4.43
C TRP A 82 -7.93 -7.43 5.15
N ARG A 83 -7.04 -6.73 4.51
CA ARG A 83 -5.77 -6.35 5.11
C ARG A 83 -5.99 -5.30 6.18
N ARG A 84 -5.44 -5.57 7.37
CA ARG A 84 -5.31 -4.61 8.47
C ARG A 84 -3.90 -4.01 8.49
N ARG A 85 -3.78 -2.71 8.50
CA ARG A 85 -2.52 -1.99 8.65
C ARG A 85 -2.59 -1.06 9.86
N THR A 86 -1.56 -1.11 10.72
CA THR A 86 -1.46 -0.25 11.90
C THR A 86 -0.41 0.83 11.67
N GLY A 87 -0.78 2.08 11.96
CA GLY A 87 0.13 3.22 12.05
C GLY A 87 0.08 3.86 13.44
N LYS A 88 0.69 5.03 13.58
CA LYS A 88 0.67 5.78 14.84
C LYS A 88 -0.71 6.41 15.06
N ASN A 89 -1.48 5.85 15.98
CA ASN A 89 -2.86 6.27 16.28
C ASN A 89 -3.84 6.18 15.10
N ILE A 90 -3.60 5.23 14.20
CA ILE A 90 -4.46 4.90 13.07
C ILE A 90 -4.43 3.40 12.84
N VAL A 91 -5.57 2.85 12.44
CA VAL A 91 -5.67 1.53 11.82
C VAL A 91 -6.42 1.66 10.50
N GLU A 92 -5.95 0.96 9.49
CA GLU A 92 -6.54 0.95 8.15
C GLU A 92 -6.95 -0.46 7.78
N TYR A 93 -8.11 -0.57 7.11
CA TYR A 93 -8.65 -1.83 6.57
C TYR A 93 -8.88 -1.65 5.08
N ALA A 94 -8.45 -2.62 4.28
CA ALA A 94 -8.62 -2.56 2.82
C ALA A 94 -8.76 -3.97 2.23
N PHE A 95 -9.70 -4.11 1.29
CA PHE A 95 -9.90 -5.35 0.53
C PHE A 95 -8.90 -5.49 -0.62
N ARG A 96 -8.36 -4.40 -1.10
CA ARG A 96 -7.35 -4.39 -2.15
C ARG A 96 -6.04 -3.84 -1.64
N HIS A 97 -5.01 -4.57 -1.92
CA HIS A 97 -3.65 -4.12 -1.66
C HIS A 97 -3.20 -3.23 -2.82
N GLU A 98 -3.47 -1.93 -2.74
CA GLU A 98 -2.76 -0.95 -3.57
C GLU A 98 -1.62 -0.37 -2.74
N GLY A 99 -0.49 -1.04 -2.82
CA GLY A 99 0.76 -0.52 -2.33
C GLY A 99 1.58 0.06 -3.48
N LYS A 100 2.67 0.72 -3.16
CA LYS A 100 3.64 1.19 -4.16
C LYS A 100 4.30 0.02 -4.91
N ASP A 101 4.30 -1.17 -4.32
CA ASP A 101 4.71 -2.44 -4.90
C ASP A 101 3.82 -2.88 -6.08
N THR A 102 2.50 -2.91 -5.88
CA THR A 102 1.55 -3.28 -6.93
C THR A 102 1.48 -2.23 -8.03
N ALA A 103 1.53 -0.94 -7.67
CA ALA A 103 1.60 0.15 -8.64
C ALA A 103 2.88 0.06 -9.49
N LEU A 104 4.02 -0.25 -8.88
CA LEU A 104 5.28 -0.43 -9.58
C LEU A 104 5.26 -1.63 -10.54
N ALA A 105 4.68 -2.76 -10.11
CA ALA A 105 4.52 -3.95 -10.94
C ALA A 105 3.63 -3.66 -12.16
N ALA A 106 2.49 -2.99 -11.96
CA ALA A 106 1.58 -2.60 -13.03
C ALA A 106 2.24 -1.63 -14.03
N LEU A 107 2.99 -0.62 -13.54
CA LEU A 107 3.73 0.30 -14.40
C LEU A 107 4.81 -0.42 -15.22
N ARG A 108 5.53 -1.38 -14.62
CA ARG A 108 6.53 -2.18 -15.32
C ARG A 108 5.90 -2.98 -16.45
N GLU A 109 4.78 -3.65 -16.19
CA GLU A 109 4.05 -4.43 -17.19
C GLU A 109 3.53 -3.52 -18.32
N GLN A 110 2.86 -2.42 -17.97
CA GLN A 110 2.30 -1.48 -18.93
C GLN A 110 3.34 -0.84 -19.85
N THR A 111 4.54 -0.56 -19.32
CA THR A 111 5.61 0.12 -20.06
C THR A 111 6.60 -0.84 -20.71
N GLY A 112 6.59 -2.12 -20.37
CA GLY A 112 7.60 -3.09 -20.77
C GLY A 112 9.01 -2.75 -20.24
N ALA A 113 9.10 -2.04 -19.11
CA ALA A 113 10.37 -1.57 -18.56
C ALA A 113 11.26 -2.74 -18.13
N THR A 114 12.48 -2.79 -18.69
CA THR A 114 13.49 -3.81 -18.36
C THR A 114 14.29 -3.48 -17.10
N ALA A 115 14.26 -2.21 -16.65
CA ALA A 115 14.87 -1.76 -15.42
C ALA A 115 14.01 -0.67 -14.77
N VAL A 116 14.03 -0.62 -13.45
CA VAL A 116 13.30 0.35 -12.63
C VAL A 116 14.27 1.09 -11.74
N PHE A 117 14.10 2.42 -11.68
CA PHE A 117 14.62 3.26 -10.62
C PHE A 117 13.48 3.62 -9.67
N PHE A 118 13.63 3.31 -8.38
CA PHE A 118 12.66 3.67 -7.35
C PHE A 118 13.37 4.29 -6.16
N ALA A 119 12.89 5.45 -5.69
CA ALA A 119 13.40 6.12 -4.50
C ALA A 119 12.25 6.43 -3.54
N GLY A 120 12.47 6.24 -2.25
CA GLY A 120 11.47 6.48 -1.22
C GLY A 120 12.07 6.77 0.14
N ASP A 121 11.29 7.47 0.98
CA ASP A 121 11.67 7.91 2.33
C ASP A 121 10.74 7.36 3.42
N ASP A 122 9.65 6.69 3.04
CA ASP A 122 8.63 6.19 3.95
C ASP A 122 8.71 4.66 4.13
N VAL A 123 8.06 4.17 5.18
CA VAL A 123 7.90 2.74 5.47
C VAL A 123 7.11 2.03 4.35
N THR A 124 6.15 2.75 3.73
CA THR A 124 5.38 2.21 2.61
C THR A 124 6.19 2.05 1.33
N ASP A 125 7.32 2.74 1.20
CA ASP A 125 8.24 2.59 0.08
C ASP A 125 9.03 1.29 0.15
N GLU A 126 9.21 0.75 1.36
CA GLU A 126 9.89 -0.54 1.56
C GLU A 126 9.16 -1.69 0.86
N ASP A 127 7.83 -1.62 0.74
CA ASP A 127 7.06 -2.63 0.01
C ASP A 127 7.46 -2.64 -1.48
N ALA A 128 7.60 -1.48 -2.11
CA ALA A 128 8.09 -1.37 -3.49
C ALA A 128 9.57 -1.74 -3.61
N LEU A 129 10.41 -1.29 -2.68
CA LEU A 129 11.84 -1.60 -2.68
C LEU A 129 12.12 -3.12 -2.61
N ARG A 130 11.28 -3.88 -1.87
CA ARG A 130 11.37 -5.35 -1.81
C ARG A 130 11.06 -6.05 -3.12
N THR A 131 10.29 -5.42 -4.01
CA THR A 131 9.93 -6.02 -5.31
C THR A 131 10.99 -5.83 -6.39
N LEU A 132 12.02 -5.03 -6.13
CA LEU A 132 13.06 -4.71 -7.09
C LEU A 132 14.00 -5.89 -7.31
N GLY A 133 14.29 -6.17 -8.59
CA GLY A 133 15.20 -7.22 -9.02
C GLY A 133 16.67 -6.77 -9.17
N ALA A 134 17.51 -7.67 -9.64
CA ALA A 134 18.95 -7.44 -9.78
C ALA A 134 19.30 -6.31 -10.79
N GLY A 135 18.45 -6.10 -11.80
CA GLY A 135 18.61 -5.04 -12.81
C GLY A 135 18.03 -3.68 -12.41
N ASP A 136 17.44 -3.59 -11.21
CA ASP A 136 16.77 -2.38 -10.73
C ASP A 136 17.65 -1.63 -9.73
N LEU A 137 17.37 -0.33 -9.57
CA LEU A 137 18.01 0.54 -8.60
C LEU A 137 16.98 1.06 -7.61
N GLY A 138 17.03 0.56 -6.38
CA GLY A 138 16.28 1.07 -5.24
C GLY A 138 17.13 2.00 -4.37
N VAL A 139 16.57 3.12 -3.98
CA VAL A 139 17.23 4.14 -3.17
C VAL A 139 16.38 4.49 -1.95
N ARG A 140 16.97 4.39 -0.77
CA ARG A 140 16.40 4.95 0.47
C ARG A 140 16.84 6.40 0.60
N VAL A 141 15.89 7.29 0.81
CA VAL A 141 16.15 8.70 1.12
C VAL A 141 15.98 8.92 2.64
N GLY A 142 16.94 9.56 3.24
CA GLY A 142 16.94 9.76 4.70
C GLY A 142 17.42 8.55 5.51
N GLY A 143 17.18 8.62 6.82
CA GLY A 143 17.62 7.57 7.75
C GLY A 143 16.64 6.43 7.92
N GLY A 144 17.04 5.41 8.70
CA GLY A 144 16.24 4.24 9.04
C GLY A 144 16.71 2.97 8.33
N GLU A 145 16.19 1.84 8.79
CA GLU A 145 16.42 0.53 8.16
C GLU A 145 15.70 0.45 6.81
N SER A 146 16.36 -0.13 5.82
CA SER A 146 15.82 -0.30 4.48
C SER A 146 16.42 -1.51 3.78
N VAL A 147 15.64 -2.12 2.87
CA VAL A 147 16.12 -3.16 1.94
C VAL A 147 16.82 -2.56 0.72
N ALA A 148 16.77 -1.24 0.54
CA ALA A 148 17.46 -0.55 -0.55
C ALA A 148 18.98 -0.74 -0.45
N LYS A 149 19.62 -1.01 -1.60
CA LYS A 149 21.10 -1.15 -1.68
C LYS A 149 21.83 0.20 -1.64
N VAL A 150 21.14 1.27 -1.99
CA VAL A 150 21.67 2.63 -2.02
C VAL A 150 20.89 3.50 -1.03
N HIS A 151 21.63 4.25 -0.22
CA HIS A 151 21.07 5.21 0.73
C HIS A 151 21.64 6.60 0.43
N VAL A 152 20.77 7.60 0.44
CA VAL A 152 21.13 9.01 0.34
C VAL A 152 20.59 9.76 1.56
N SER A 153 21.29 10.78 2.01
CA SER A 153 20.96 11.50 3.25
C SER A 153 19.65 12.28 3.19
N ASP A 154 19.33 12.80 2.02
CA ASP A 154 18.26 13.76 1.83
C ASP A 154 17.85 13.88 0.33
N PRO A 155 16.80 14.65 0.01
CA PRO A 155 16.38 14.86 -1.38
C PRO A 155 17.42 15.56 -2.27
N GLU A 156 18.33 16.36 -1.69
CA GLU A 156 19.38 17.02 -2.45
C GLU A 156 20.44 16.01 -2.91
N ALA A 157 20.83 15.08 -2.04
CA ALA A 157 21.70 13.97 -2.40
C ALA A 157 21.05 13.03 -3.43
N LEU A 158 19.73 12.84 -3.38
CA LEU A 158 18.98 12.13 -4.42
C LEU A 158 19.07 12.85 -5.78
N ALA A 159 18.91 14.17 -5.80
CA ALA A 159 19.03 14.94 -7.04
C ALA A 159 20.44 14.81 -7.67
N GLN A 160 21.49 14.83 -6.85
CA GLN A 160 22.86 14.59 -7.31
C GLN A 160 23.04 13.17 -7.90
N LEU A 161 22.45 12.16 -7.28
CA LEU A 161 22.45 10.80 -7.82
C LEU A 161 21.75 10.71 -9.18
N LEU A 162 20.60 11.39 -9.33
CA LEU A 162 19.88 11.46 -10.60
C LEU A 162 20.70 12.14 -11.69
N ASP A 163 21.42 13.22 -11.39
CA ASP A 163 22.34 13.88 -12.33
C ASP A 163 23.45 12.93 -12.82
N VAL A 164 23.99 12.10 -11.92
CA VAL A 164 24.98 11.06 -12.30
C VAL A 164 24.37 10.04 -13.25
N LEU A 165 23.16 9.54 -12.94
CA LEU A 165 22.46 8.57 -13.79
C LEU A 165 22.17 9.13 -15.19
N VAL A 166 21.75 10.39 -15.29
CA VAL A 166 21.51 11.07 -16.56
C VAL A 166 22.79 11.12 -17.41
N ARG A 167 23.92 11.50 -16.81
CA ARG A 167 25.22 11.56 -17.50
C ARG A 167 25.68 10.18 -17.99
N LEU A 168 25.57 9.15 -17.13
CA LEU A 168 25.94 7.78 -17.51
C LEU A 168 25.09 7.26 -18.67
N ARG A 169 23.78 7.54 -18.67
CA ARG A 169 22.89 7.16 -19.77
C ARG A 169 23.25 7.87 -21.08
N ALA A 170 23.61 9.15 -21.03
CA ALA A 170 24.03 9.90 -22.22
C ALA A 170 25.31 9.31 -22.85
N THR A 171 26.28 8.89 -22.02
CA THR A 171 27.54 8.27 -22.51
C THR A 171 27.36 6.86 -23.05
N SER A 172 26.33 6.13 -22.62
CA SER A 172 26.06 4.77 -23.10
C SER A 172 25.35 4.70 -24.45
N GLN A 173 24.87 5.85 -24.95
CA GLN A 173 24.17 5.95 -26.24
C GLN A 173 25.07 6.50 -27.38
N SER A 174 26.32 6.79 -27.08
CA SER A 174 27.36 7.27 -28.03
C SER A 174 28.31 6.14 -28.39
#